data_a6f462c64422b88b26b39938ec10271e
#
_entry.id   a6f462c64422b88b26b39938ec10271e
#
_cell.length_a   1.000
_cell.length_b   1.000
_cell.length_c   1.000
_cell.angle_alpha   90.00
_cell.angle_beta   90.00
_cell.angle_gamma   90.00
#
_symmetry.space_group_name_H-M   'P 1'
#
loop_
_entity.id
_entity.type
_entity.pdbx_description
1 polymer ?
#
loop_
_entity_poly.entity_id
_entity_poly.type
_entity_poly.pdbx_seq_one_letter_code
_entity_poly.pdbx_strand_id
1 'polypeptide(L)'
;MSENGYGQARRGDSRGRRGGDRGDRGYGPGGRYGDRRAGRRDDGSGYRSGRSRRVYDDEPRDGALSDLVGHLHALDDRSYAAYKAIVGRYEAPEGWVLFVDRVQPDPYAPPTRIRVEVPADLPGLEVLEDRDLLTTEDRRLAVRDFLTRELHAAFKGTNLSIASPGQEILERSAVVALTEEPEDEREPLAASAWTLQVRARVALPARGRSIQGHEAARIISRDLTRATGTALDLTGERAERLLAHVAALEDHRALTQAVRSNGWVSFLADGALLPRRSGVSDKPMRSGAVPLEAPEPLAAEVSLPHAGKVRGTAIASGVTVIVGGGYHGKSTLLSAVERGVYPHVPGDGRELVATVPETVKVRAADGRAVTGVDLSPFISHLPGGRDTVAFTTKNASGSTSQAASIIEAIEAGASALLLDEDTSATNLLIRDARMRALVADEREPITPFVDRVGALAAAGVSTVMVMGGSGDYLDVADRILLMDSYALRDATEQAAAVAAAQPREATALPQWPTSSPR
;
A
#
# COMPACT_ATOMS: atom_id res chain seq x y z
N MET A 1 -57.65 7.54 2.43
CA MET A 1 -58.10 6.52 3.39
C MET A 1 -56.88 6.17 4.19
N SER A 2 -56.85 6.76 5.26
CA SER A 2 -56.71 6.45 6.72
C SER A 2 -55.32 5.93 7.04
N GLU A 3 -54.53 6.67 7.72
CA GLU A 3 -54.52 7.20 9.12
C GLU A 3 -53.67 6.30 10.06
N ASN A 4 -52.73 6.98 10.66
CA ASN A 4 -52.33 6.95 12.09
C ASN A 4 -51.48 5.75 12.58
N GLY A 5 -50.42 5.93 13.36
CA GLY A 5 -50.38 6.64 14.60
C GLY A 5 -49.01 6.78 15.26
N TYR A 6 -48.96 7.80 15.97
CA TYR A 6 -48.02 8.34 16.94
C TYR A 6 -47.73 7.39 18.13
N GLY A 7 -46.52 7.49 18.67
CA GLY A 7 -46.18 6.97 19.99
C GLY A 7 -45.02 7.70 20.62
N GLN A 8 -45.33 8.75 21.40
CA GLN A 8 -44.41 9.58 22.18
C GLN A 8 -43.90 8.92 23.46
N ALA A 9 -42.62 9.22 23.77
CA ALA A 9 -42.08 9.75 25.02
C ALA A 9 -42.29 9.00 26.35
N ARG A 10 -41.23 8.89 27.12
CA ARG A 10 -41.16 9.44 28.48
C ARG A 10 -39.73 9.59 29.00
N ARG A 11 -39.50 10.78 29.52
CA ARG A 11 -38.44 11.32 30.35
C ARG A 11 -38.35 10.62 31.72
N GLY A 12 -37.18 10.70 32.35
CA GLY A 12 -36.94 10.50 33.78
C GLY A 12 -35.50 10.85 34.07
N ASP A 13 -35.28 11.84 34.50
CA ASP A 13 -34.80 12.88 35.39
C ASP A 13 -34.28 12.29 36.73
N SER A 14 -33.10 12.69 37.13
CA SER A 14 -32.72 13.44 38.30
C SER A 14 -31.52 12.93 39.13
N ARG A 15 -30.64 13.92 39.35
CA ARG A 15 -29.88 14.25 40.59
C ARG A 15 -28.73 13.28 40.98
N GLY A 16 -27.54 13.71 41.25
CA GLY A 16 -27.03 14.99 41.65
C GLY A 16 -25.86 14.82 42.61
N ARG A 17 -24.94 15.75 42.58
CA ARG A 17 -24.06 16.25 43.64
C ARG A 17 -22.63 15.74 43.78
N ARG A 18 -21.73 16.71 43.50
CA ARG A 18 -20.63 17.25 44.33
C ARG A 18 -19.43 16.33 44.51
N GLY A 19 -18.21 16.69 44.23
CA GLY A 19 -17.47 17.96 44.37
C GLY A 19 -16.17 17.63 45.10
N GLY A 20 -15.03 18.13 44.65
CA GLY A 20 -13.77 17.97 45.36
C GLY A 20 -12.56 18.21 44.47
N ASP A 21 -12.27 19.38 44.35
CA ASP A 21 -11.15 20.24 44.05
C ASP A 21 -9.85 19.90 44.82
N ARG A 22 -8.70 20.33 44.24
CA ARG A 22 -7.30 20.44 44.73
C ARG A 22 -6.41 19.27 44.32
N GLY A 23 -5.26 19.51 43.75
CA GLY A 23 -4.38 20.67 43.65
C GLY A 23 -3.12 20.31 42.88
N ASP A 24 -2.72 21.27 42.17
CA ASP A 24 -1.46 21.52 41.48
C ASP A 24 -0.21 21.36 42.38
N ARG A 25 0.85 20.75 41.84
CA ARG A 25 2.28 20.97 42.18
C ARG A 25 3.11 20.14 41.19
N GLY A 26 3.79 20.68 40.25
CA GLY A 26 4.95 21.54 40.41
C GLY A 26 6.21 20.72 40.09
N TYR A 27 6.72 20.81 38.86
CA TYR A 27 8.04 20.32 38.42
C TYR A 27 9.14 21.20 39.00
N GLY A 28 10.24 20.58 39.43
CA GLY A 28 11.55 21.23 39.62
C GLY A 28 12.68 20.22 39.75
N PRO A 29 13.81 20.44 39.11
CA PRO A 29 14.90 19.47 38.93
C PRO A 29 16.07 19.65 39.90
N GLY A 30 16.85 18.58 40.05
CA GLY A 30 18.27 18.77 40.38
C GLY A 30 18.84 18.04 41.58
N GLY A 31 19.90 17.28 41.32
CA GLY A 31 21.03 17.40 42.21
C GLY A 31 21.62 16.17 42.88
N ARG A 32 22.67 15.62 42.26
CA ARG A 32 23.98 15.25 42.85
C ARG A 32 24.14 14.13 43.89
N TYR A 33 24.92 13.15 43.47
CA TYR A 33 26.06 12.47 44.19
C TYR A 33 26.10 12.49 45.71
N GLY A 34 26.31 11.30 46.27
CA GLY A 34 26.75 11.11 47.64
C GLY A 34 27.11 9.68 47.96
N ASP A 35 28.36 9.37 47.76
CA ASP A 35 29.06 8.14 48.21
C ASP A 35 29.12 8.08 49.75
N ARG A 36 28.83 6.94 50.37
CA ARG A 36 29.40 6.56 51.67
C ARG A 36 29.37 5.05 51.91
N ARG A 37 30.56 4.54 52.11
CA ARG A 37 30.96 3.19 52.59
C ARG A 37 30.53 2.88 54.01
N ALA A 38 30.48 1.58 54.24
CA ALA A 38 30.88 0.79 55.41
C ALA A 38 29.83 0.37 56.42
N GLY A 39 29.84 -0.94 56.71
CA GLY A 39 29.31 -1.52 57.92
C GLY A 39 28.90 -3.00 57.79
N ARG A 40 29.86 -3.93 57.96
CA ARG A 40 29.64 -5.36 58.21
C ARG A 40 28.76 -5.58 59.42
N ARG A 41 27.84 -6.52 59.37
CA ARG A 41 27.61 -7.54 60.45
C ARG A 41 27.01 -8.81 59.82
N ASP A 42 27.70 -9.90 60.02
CA ASP A 42 27.27 -11.28 59.88
C ASP A 42 26.11 -11.59 60.87
N ASP A 43 25.11 -12.30 60.41
CA ASP A 43 24.39 -13.26 61.21
C ASP A 43 23.77 -14.31 60.31
N GLY A 44 24.19 -15.54 60.49
CA GLY A 44 23.76 -16.71 59.78
C GLY A 44 22.39 -17.22 60.22
N SER A 45 21.54 -17.52 59.28
CA SER A 45 20.59 -18.61 59.38
C SER A 45 20.28 -19.16 58.00
N GLY A 46 20.66 -20.38 57.77
CA GLY A 46 20.48 -21.08 56.52
C GLY A 46 19.02 -21.40 56.22
N TYR A 47 18.59 -21.04 55.03
CA TYR A 47 17.54 -21.71 54.29
C TYR A 47 18.07 -22.04 52.89
N ARG A 48 18.53 -23.30 52.75
CA ARG A 48 18.78 -23.89 51.43
C ARG A 48 17.44 -24.14 50.77
N SER A 49 16.98 -23.25 49.93
CA SER A 49 16.07 -23.59 48.84
C SER A 49 16.88 -23.77 47.59
N GLY A 50 17.27 -25.00 47.32
CA GLY A 50 17.86 -25.40 46.06
C GLY A 50 16.85 -25.20 44.92
N ARG A 51 16.75 -24.00 44.40
CA ARG A 51 16.27 -23.78 43.03
C ARG A 51 17.46 -24.02 42.13
N SER A 52 17.57 -25.23 41.60
CA SER A 52 18.39 -25.47 40.41
C SER A 52 17.92 -24.50 39.32
N ARG A 53 18.70 -23.46 39.10
CA ARG A 53 18.67 -22.72 37.83
C ARG A 53 19.06 -23.76 36.77
N ARG A 54 18.06 -24.42 36.16
CA ARG A 54 18.30 -25.14 34.90
C ARG A 54 18.74 -24.08 33.93
N VAL A 55 20.02 -24.09 33.59
CA VAL A 55 20.59 -23.45 32.43
C VAL A 55 19.82 -24.08 31.28
N TYR A 56 18.91 -23.33 30.65
CA TYR A 56 18.40 -23.70 29.35
C TYR A 56 19.59 -23.47 28.42
N ASP A 57 20.04 -24.53 27.77
CA ASP A 57 21.01 -24.42 26.68
C ASP A 57 20.43 -23.40 25.67
N ASP A 58 21.05 -22.24 25.57
CA ASP A 58 20.69 -21.16 24.64
C ASP A 58 21.23 -21.45 23.21
N GLU A 59 21.84 -22.61 22.97
CA GLU A 59 22.31 -23.02 21.66
C GLU A 59 21.12 -23.44 20.77
N PRO A 60 21.04 -22.92 19.52
CA PRO A 60 20.03 -23.36 18.56
C PRO A 60 20.12 -24.87 18.33
N ARG A 61 18.98 -25.54 18.32
CA ARG A 61 18.90 -26.98 18.06
C ARG A 61 19.09 -27.28 16.58
N ASP A 62 19.63 -28.44 16.30
CA ASP A 62 19.68 -29.03 14.97
C ASP A 62 19.13 -30.46 15.04
N GLY A 63 18.24 -30.85 14.13
CA GLY A 63 17.63 -32.18 14.13
C GLY A 63 16.54 -32.37 13.09
N ALA A 64 15.83 -33.48 13.20
CA ALA A 64 14.68 -33.76 12.35
C ALA A 64 13.41 -33.03 12.85
N LEU A 65 12.46 -32.82 11.96
CA LEU A 65 11.14 -32.25 12.32
C LEU A 65 10.41 -33.10 13.38
N SER A 66 10.63 -34.42 13.37
CA SER A 66 10.12 -35.35 14.41
C SER A 66 10.68 -35.05 15.80
N ASP A 67 11.92 -34.56 15.89
CA ASP A 67 12.52 -34.20 17.17
C ASP A 67 11.87 -32.95 17.75
N LEU A 68 11.58 -31.95 16.88
CA LEU A 68 10.79 -30.78 17.27
C LEU A 68 9.40 -31.17 17.80
N VAL A 69 8.72 -32.09 17.11
CA VAL A 69 7.41 -32.61 17.54
C VAL A 69 7.50 -33.28 18.91
N GLY A 70 8.51 -34.11 19.12
CA GLY A 70 8.79 -34.75 20.42
C GLY A 70 9.07 -33.73 21.52
N HIS A 71 9.85 -32.70 21.24
CA HIS A 71 10.11 -31.60 22.17
C HIS A 71 8.84 -30.82 22.53
N LEU A 72 8.00 -30.51 21.54
CA LEU A 72 6.73 -29.82 21.79
C LEU A 72 5.80 -30.63 22.70
N HIS A 73 5.70 -31.95 22.49
CA HIS A 73 4.96 -32.84 23.42
C HIS A 73 5.53 -32.80 24.85
N ALA A 74 6.87 -32.82 24.99
CA ALA A 74 7.53 -32.76 26.29
C ALA A 74 7.39 -31.41 27.03
N LEU A 75 7.01 -30.34 26.29
CA LEU A 75 6.75 -29.01 26.82
C LEU A 75 5.29 -28.80 27.25
N ASP A 76 4.39 -29.78 27.06
CA ASP A 76 2.98 -29.63 27.41
C ASP A 76 2.81 -29.26 28.88
N ASP A 77 1.86 -28.39 29.20
CA ASP A 77 1.57 -27.83 30.53
C ASP A 77 2.75 -27.08 31.22
N ARG A 78 3.89 -26.91 30.57
CA ARG A 78 5.00 -26.07 31.10
C ARG A 78 4.68 -24.57 30.91
N SER A 79 5.47 -23.74 31.64
CA SER A 79 5.39 -22.28 31.47
C SER A 79 5.67 -21.88 30.02
N TYR A 80 4.94 -20.91 29.49
CA TYR A 80 5.06 -20.40 28.10
C TYR A 80 6.50 -20.07 27.69
N ALA A 81 7.29 -19.51 28.61
CA ALA A 81 8.70 -19.20 28.38
C ALA A 81 9.55 -20.42 27.98
N ALA A 82 9.09 -21.66 28.27
CA ALA A 82 9.81 -22.86 27.88
C ALA A 82 9.78 -23.13 26.35
N TYR A 83 8.88 -22.50 25.59
CA TYR A 83 8.93 -22.53 24.13
C TYR A 83 10.26 -22.04 23.55
N LYS A 84 11.06 -21.23 24.27
CA LYS A 84 12.40 -20.85 23.83
C LYS A 84 13.30 -22.03 23.47
N ALA A 85 13.06 -23.19 24.07
CA ALA A 85 13.82 -24.40 23.81
C ALA A 85 13.64 -25.00 22.41
N ILE A 86 12.69 -24.48 21.59
CA ILE A 86 12.47 -24.97 20.22
C ILE A 86 13.18 -24.12 19.15
N VAL A 87 13.93 -23.10 19.54
CA VAL A 87 14.74 -22.33 18.57
C VAL A 87 15.75 -23.25 17.91
N GLY A 88 15.82 -23.24 16.57
CA GLY A 88 16.74 -24.13 15.87
C GLY A 88 16.35 -24.42 14.42
N ARG A 89 17.05 -25.39 13.83
CA ARG A 89 16.91 -25.89 12.46
C ARG A 89 16.36 -27.33 12.51
N TYR A 90 15.38 -27.63 11.68
CA TYR A 90 14.71 -28.93 11.68
C TYR A 90 14.43 -29.38 10.24
N GLU A 91 14.98 -30.54 9.86
CA GLU A 91 14.80 -31.14 8.54
C GLU A 91 13.46 -31.90 8.46
N ALA A 92 12.68 -31.58 7.46
CA ALA A 92 11.42 -32.28 7.19
C ALA A 92 11.66 -33.50 6.26
N PRO A 93 10.90 -34.58 6.46
CA PRO A 93 11.01 -35.77 5.57
C PRO A 93 10.67 -35.45 4.11
N GLU A 94 9.92 -34.40 3.87
CA GLU A 94 9.56 -33.91 2.53
C GLU A 94 10.69 -33.15 1.81
N GLY A 95 11.84 -32.93 2.46
CA GLY A 95 13.03 -32.32 1.86
C GLY A 95 13.20 -30.81 2.11
N TRP A 96 12.24 -30.12 2.76
CA TRP A 96 12.39 -28.73 3.17
C TRP A 96 12.92 -28.62 4.60
N VAL A 97 13.46 -27.47 4.97
CA VAL A 97 14.04 -27.22 6.30
C VAL A 97 13.27 -26.11 7.02
N LEU A 98 12.82 -26.39 8.25
CA LEU A 98 12.20 -25.40 9.14
C LEU A 98 13.25 -24.75 10.04
N PHE A 99 13.28 -23.44 10.08
CA PHE A 99 13.99 -22.66 11.09
C PHE A 99 12.98 -21.98 12.02
N VAL A 100 13.17 -22.16 13.31
CA VAL A 100 12.47 -21.39 14.36
C VAL A 100 13.43 -20.28 14.80
N ASP A 101 13.28 -19.08 14.24
CA ASP A 101 14.23 -17.96 14.43
C ASP A 101 14.04 -17.25 15.77
N ARG A 102 12.79 -16.98 16.12
CA ARG A 102 12.46 -16.22 17.33
C ARG A 102 11.12 -16.65 17.87
N VAL A 103 11.15 -17.17 19.07
CA VAL A 103 9.95 -17.59 19.78
C VAL A 103 9.27 -16.38 20.46
N GLN A 104 7.97 -16.38 20.40
CA GLN A 104 7.07 -15.47 21.10
C GLN A 104 7.32 -15.55 22.62
N PRO A 105 7.61 -14.45 23.33
CA PRO A 105 7.97 -14.48 24.76
C PRO A 105 6.80 -14.78 25.70
N ASP A 106 5.58 -14.44 25.30
CA ASP A 106 4.33 -14.69 26.05
C ASP A 106 3.15 -14.79 25.07
N PRO A 107 1.98 -15.33 25.47
CA PRO A 107 0.84 -15.56 24.56
C PRO A 107 0.26 -14.31 23.90
N TYR A 108 0.57 -13.12 24.39
CA TYR A 108 0.03 -11.84 23.88
C TYR A 108 1.03 -11.07 23.02
N ALA A 109 2.29 -11.49 22.99
CA ALA A 109 3.33 -10.90 22.16
C ALA A 109 3.14 -11.27 20.68
N PRO A 110 3.81 -10.56 19.74
CA PRO A 110 3.80 -10.92 18.33
C PRO A 110 4.21 -12.37 18.09
N PRO A 111 3.57 -13.10 17.16
CA PRO A 111 3.79 -14.52 16.93
C PRO A 111 5.25 -14.91 16.67
N THR A 112 5.58 -16.15 16.97
CA THR A 112 6.87 -16.79 16.67
C THR A 112 7.20 -16.66 15.20
N ARG A 113 8.45 -16.29 14.88
CA ARG A 113 8.96 -16.19 13.51
C ARG A 113 9.58 -17.49 13.10
N ILE A 114 9.18 -17.98 11.94
CA ILE A 114 9.70 -19.18 11.31
C ILE A 114 10.11 -18.89 9.88
N ARG A 115 11.10 -19.64 9.39
CA ARG A 115 11.46 -19.71 7.98
C ARG A 115 11.36 -21.16 7.52
N VAL A 116 10.88 -21.37 6.30
CA VAL A 116 10.96 -22.66 5.61
C VAL A 116 11.87 -22.47 4.41
N GLU A 117 12.95 -23.20 4.34
CA GLU A 117 13.86 -23.23 3.21
C GLU A 117 13.57 -24.46 2.37
N VAL A 118 13.41 -24.23 1.07
CA VAL A 118 12.94 -25.19 0.09
C VAL A 118 13.98 -25.26 -1.01
N PRO A 119 14.67 -26.39 -1.17
CA PRO A 119 15.69 -26.55 -2.20
C PRO A 119 15.06 -26.61 -3.60
N ALA A 120 15.86 -26.30 -4.61
CA ALA A 120 15.44 -26.25 -6.00
C ALA A 120 14.88 -27.58 -6.53
N ASP A 121 15.43 -28.68 -6.07
CA ASP A 121 15.10 -30.04 -6.48
C ASP A 121 13.89 -30.65 -5.77
N LEU A 122 13.15 -29.83 -4.98
CA LEU A 122 11.92 -30.31 -4.36
C LEU A 122 10.88 -30.62 -5.45
N PRO A 123 10.29 -31.86 -5.44
CA PRO A 123 9.25 -32.22 -6.40
C PRO A 123 8.08 -31.23 -6.43
N GLY A 124 7.64 -30.89 -7.64
CA GLY A 124 6.57 -29.94 -7.89
C GLY A 124 7.02 -28.51 -8.19
N LEU A 125 8.34 -28.24 -8.19
CA LEU A 125 8.91 -26.94 -8.51
C LEU A 125 9.54 -26.87 -9.92
N GLU A 126 9.48 -27.95 -10.70
CA GLU A 126 10.16 -28.10 -11.99
C GLU A 126 9.79 -26.97 -12.97
N VAL A 127 8.55 -26.49 -12.91
CA VAL A 127 8.07 -25.37 -13.76
C VAL A 127 8.89 -24.10 -13.60
N LEU A 128 9.55 -23.91 -12.46
CA LEU A 128 10.37 -22.71 -12.22
C LEU A 128 11.62 -22.69 -13.11
N GLU A 129 12.22 -23.86 -13.35
CA GLU A 129 13.36 -24.05 -14.25
C GLU A 129 12.89 -24.25 -15.70
N ASP A 130 11.95 -25.15 -15.95
CA ASP A 130 11.43 -25.48 -17.29
C ASP A 130 10.91 -24.26 -18.06
N ARG A 131 10.50 -23.22 -17.35
CA ARG A 131 9.96 -21.97 -17.90
C ARG A 131 10.82 -20.75 -17.61
N ASP A 132 12.04 -20.93 -17.13
CA ASP A 132 12.98 -19.83 -16.81
C ASP A 132 12.38 -18.77 -15.87
N LEU A 133 11.53 -19.18 -14.90
CA LEU A 133 10.76 -18.25 -14.07
C LEU A 133 11.60 -17.52 -13.01
N LEU A 134 12.85 -17.88 -12.85
CA LEU A 134 13.78 -17.23 -11.90
C LEU A 134 14.90 -16.43 -12.60
N THR A 135 14.89 -16.31 -13.93
CA THR A 135 15.96 -15.69 -14.69
C THR A 135 15.96 -14.16 -14.66
N THR A 136 14.79 -13.53 -14.60
CA THR A 136 14.66 -12.06 -14.53
C THR A 136 14.07 -11.62 -13.20
N GLU A 137 14.32 -10.35 -12.82
CA GLU A 137 13.77 -9.82 -11.56
C GLU A 137 12.23 -9.77 -11.59
N ASP A 138 11.62 -9.40 -12.72
CA ASP A 138 10.16 -9.39 -12.86
C ASP A 138 9.55 -10.80 -12.71
N ARG A 139 10.16 -11.82 -13.30
CA ARG A 139 9.73 -13.22 -13.12
C ARG A 139 9.88 -13.68 -11.66
N ARG A 140 11.03 -13.40 -11.04
CA ARG A 140 11.25 -13.70 -9.62
C ARG A 140 10.21 -12.98 -8.74
N LEU A 141 9.88 -11.72 -9.04
CA LEU A 141 8.85 -10.97 -8.33
C LEU A 141 7.48 -11.64 -8.47
N ALA A 142 7.10 -12.04 -9.68
CA ALA A 142 5.82 -12.73 -9.92
C ALA A 142 5.74 -14.06 -9.16
N VAL A 143 6.80 -14.88 -9.20
CA VAL A 143 6.88 -16.15 -8.45
C VAL A 143 6.72 -15.90 -6.94
N ARG A 144 7.46 -14.95 -6.39
CA ARG A 144 7.43 -14.61 -4.96
C ARG A 144 6.05 -14.13 -4.51
N ASP A 145 5.40 -13.26 -5.30
CA ASP A 145 4.05 -12.77 -5.01
C ASP A 145 3.02 -13.90 -5.14
N PHE A 146 3.11 -14.74 -6.18
CA PHE A 146 2.24 -15.90 -6.37
C PHE A 146 2.32 -16.88 -5.21
N LEU A 147 3.53 -17.31 -4.84
CA LEU A 147 3.74 -18.23 -3.71
C LEU A 147 3.27 -17.64 -2.38
N THR A 148 3.44 -16.31 -2.17
CA THR A 148 2.90 -15.64 -1.00
C THR A 148 1.37 -15.76 -0.95
N ARG A 149 0.66 -15.68 -2.09
CA ARG A 149 -0.79 -15.84 -2.19
C ARG A 149 -1.23 -17.26 -1.92
N GLU A 150 -0.56 -18.24 -2.49
CA GLU A 150 -0.87 -19.65 -2.27
C GLU A 150 -0.68 -20.03 -0.79
N LEU A 151 0.44 -19.62 -0.18
CA LEU A 151 0.70 -19.82 1.25
C LEU A 151 -0.30 -19.08 2.14
N HIS A 152 -0.65 -17.83 1.79
CA HIS A 152 -1.69 -17.09 2.52
C HIS A 152 -3.04 -17.83 2.49
N ALA A 153 -3.39 -18.40 1.35
CA ALA A 153 -4.62 -19.18 1.20
C ALA A 153 -4.55 -20.50 1.99
N ALA A 154 -3.41 -21.21 1.95
CA ALA A 154 -3.20 -22.46 2.65
C ALA A 154 -3.18 -22.31 4.19
N PHE A 155 -2.74 -21.14 4.70
CA PHE A 155 -2.71 -20.84 6.14
C PHE A 155 -4.06 -20.43 6.73
N LYS A 156 -5.08 -20.16 5.92
CA LYS A 156 -6.41 -19.78 6.41
C LYS A 156 -7.01 -20.84 7.34
N GLY A 157 -7.50 -20.38 8.49
CA GLY A 157 -8.08 -21.27 9.51
C GLY A 157 -7.07 -22.06 10.34
N THR A 158 -5.78 -21.71 10.23
CA THR A 158 -4.70 -22.28 11.05
C THR A 158 -4.09 -21.22 11.97
N ASN A 159 -3.16 -21.62 12.81
CA ASN A 159 -2.35 -20.71 13.65
C ASN A 159 -1.14 -20.12 12.89
N LEU A 160 -1.00 -20.45 11.61
CA LEU A 160 0.05 -19.93 10.73
C LEU A 160 -0.40 -18.63 10.05
N SER A 161 0.54 -17.75 9.79
CA SER A 161 0.28 -16.51 9.06
C SER A 161 1.49 -16.08 8.24
N ILE A 162 1.21 -15.45 7.11
CA ILE A 162 2.18 -14.83 6.21
C ILE A 162 1.63 -13.46 5.79
N ALA A 163 2.34 -12.71 4.96
CA ALA A 163 1.81 -11.47 4.39
C ALA A 163 0.42 -11.68 3.75
N SER A 164 -0.46 -10.68 3.89
CA SER A 164 -1.80 -10.68 3.28
C SER A 164 -1.76 -9.87 1.98
N PRO A 165 -1.70 -10.52 0.82
CA PRO A 165 -1.63 -9.82 -0.47
C PRO A 165 -2.97 -9.15 -0.85
N GLY A 166 -2.88 -7.94 -1.44
CA GLY A 166 -3.99 -7.24 -2.10
C GLY A 166 -4.19 -7.71 -3.55
N GLN A 167 -4.73 -6.82 -4.40
CA GLN A 167 -4.94 -7.12 -5.81
C GLN A 167 -3.71 -6.83 -6.68
N GLU A 168 -2.76 -6.07 -6.16
CA GLU A 168 -1.53 -5.71 -6.86
C GLU A 168 -0.43 -6.76 -6.67
N ILE A 169 0.33 -7.02 -7.74
CA ILE A 169 1.55 -7.84 -7.70
C ILE A 169 2.68 -6.95 -7.20
N LEU A 170 3.14 -7.21 -5.99
CA LEU A 170 4.15 -6.38 -5.32
C LEU A 170 5.31 -7.21 -4.81
N GLU A 171 6.47 -6.59 -4.76
CA GLU A 171 7.62 -7.18 -4.07
C GLU A 171 7.31 -7.39 -2.59
N ARG A 172 7.58 -8.61 -2.11
CA ARG A 172 7.31 -9.01 -0.73
C ARG A 172 8.50 -9.77 -0.17
N SER A 173 8.86 -9.46 1.07
CA SER A 173 9.89 -10.19 1.81
C SER A 173 9.39 -11.51 2.42
N ALA A 174 8.14 -11.87 2.21
CA ALA A 174 7.52 -13.08 2.76
C ALA A 174 7.99 -14.36 2.06
N VAL A 175 8.27 -14.28 0.77
CA VAL A 175 8.95 -15.34 0.00
C VAL A 175 10.12 -14.70 -0.71
N VAL A 176 11.29 -15.32 -0.63
CA VAL A 176 12.52 -14.84 -1.28
C VAL A 176 13.14 -16.01 -2.03
N ALA A 177 13.58 -15.79 -3.26
CA ALA A 177 14.45 -16.72 -3.96
C ALA A 177 15.89 -16.28 -3.67
N LEU A 178 16.65 -17.13 -3.00
CA LEU A 178 18.07 -16.93 -2.73
C LEU A 178 18.83 -17.66 -3.83
N THR A 179 19.68 -16.94 -4.54
CA THR A 179 20.65 -17.53 -5.47
C THR A 179 21.99 -17.63 -4.74
N GLU A 180 22.64 -18.75 -4.81
CA GLU A 180 24.03 -18.85 -4.37
C GLU A 180 24.88 -18.07 -5.38
N GLU A 181 25.61 -17.06 -4.91
CA GLU A 181 26.61 -16.42 -5.76
C GLU A 181 27.73 -17.44 -6.01
N PRO A 182 28.15 -17.69 -7.28
CA PRO A 182 29.25 -18.60 -7.56
C PRO A 182 30.51 -18.06 -6.87
N GLU A 183 31.27 -18.93 -6.24
CA GLU A 183 32.55 -18.58 -5.60
C GLU A 183 33.59 -18.04 -6.62
N ASP A 184 33.39 -18.29 -7.91
CA ASP A 184 34.18 -17.75 -9.02
C ASP A 184 33.23 -17.12 -10.06
N GLU A 185 33.41 -15.80 -10.35
CA GLU A 185 32.65 -15.04 -11.36
C GLU A 185 32.72 -15.66 -12.79
N ARG A 186 33.56 -16.66 -13.00
CA ARG A 186 33.77 -17.36 -14.29
C ARG A 186 32.93 -18.63 -14.45
N GLU A 187 32.30 -19.11 -13.37
CA GLU A 187 31.42 -20.27 -13.48
C GLU A 187 30.01 -19.82 -13.82
N PRO A 188 29.37 -20.37 -14.88
CA PRO A 188 27.96 -20.12 -15.11
C PRO A 188 27.16 -20.62 -13.89
N LEU A 189 26.26 -19.79 -13.36
CA LEU A 189 25.30 -20.21 -12.33
C LEU A 189 24.69 -21.55 -12.75
N ALA A 190 25.02 -22.60 -12.02
CA ALA A 190 24.38 -23.89 -12.22
C ALA A 190 22.88 -23.71 -12.01
N ALA A 191 22.05 -24.27 -12.88
CA ALA A 191 20.60 -24.15 -12.85
C ALA A 191 19.96 -24.57 -11.51
N SER A 192 20.70 -25.26 -10.64
CA SER A 192 20.28 -25.78 -9.33
C SER A 192 20.71 -24.94 -8.12
N ALA A 193 21.25 -23.73 -8.32
CA ALA A 193 21.83 -22.92 -7.24
C ALA A 193 20.85 -21.91 -6.61
N TRP A 194 19.57 -22.23 -6.52
CA TRP A 194 18.60 -21.36 -5.85
C TRP A 194 17.86 -22.12 -4.73
N THR A 195 17.47 -21.37 -3.72
CA THR A 195 16.65 -21.84 -2.60
C THR A 195 15.49 -20.87 -2.37
N LEU A 196 14.28 -21.40 -2.27
CA LEU A 196 13.14 -20.58 -1.85
C LEU A 196 13.11 -20.48 -0.33
N GLN A 197 13.05 -19.28 0.20
CA GLN A 197 12.89 -19.02 1.63
C GLN A 197 11.52 -18.41 1.91
N VAL A 198 10.67 -19.16 2.61
CA VAL A 198 9.34 -18.71 3.08
C VAL A 198 9.46 -18.17 4.50
N ARG A 199 9.11 -16.92 4.73
CA ARG A 199 9.13 -16.25 6.03
C ARG A 199 7.71 -16.11 6.58
N ALA A 200 7.40 -16.90 7.58
CA ALA A 200 6.06 -16.99 8.16
C ALA A 200 6.08 -16.77 9.67
N ARG A 201 4.89 -16.81 10.26
CA ARG A 201 4.70 -16.71 11.70
C ARG A 201 3.78 -17.82 12.16
N VAL A 202 4.02 -18.30 13.38
CA VAL A 202 3.15 -19.25 14.08
C VAL A 202 2.75 -18.69 15.44
N ALA A 203 1.44 -18.62 15.68
CA ALA A 203 0.91 -18.31 17.00
C ALA A 203 0.94 -19.60 17.84
N LEU A 204 1.94 -19.73 18.69
CA LEU A 204 2.10 -20.92 19.55
C LEU A 204 0.98 -20.96 20.58
N PRO A 205 0.25 -22.08 20.70
CA PRO A 205 -0.95 -22.19 21.52
C PRO A 205 -0.63 -22.27 23.02
N ALA A 206 -1.51 -21.66 23.82
CA ALA A 206 -1.43 -21.70 25.26
C ALA A 206 -2.82 -21.68 25.93
N ARG A 207 -2.92 -22.25 27.13
CA ARG A 207 -4.03 -22.05 28.04
C ARG A 207 -3.57 -21.11 29.16
N GLY A 208 -3.97 -19.84 29.09
CA GLY A 208 -3.38 -18.83 29.96
C GLY A 208 -1.88 -18.67 29.70
N ARG A 209 -1.03 -19.07 30.63
CA ARG A 209 0.44 -19.07 30.49
C ARG A 209 1.06 -20.47 30.42
N SER A 210 0.24 -21.52 30.30
CA SER A 210 0.70 -22.88 30.12
C SER A 210 0.70 -23.28 28.66
N ILE A 211 1.75 -23.94 28.23
CA ILE A 211 1.95 -24.44 26.86
C ILE A 211 0.90 -25.53 26.55
N GLN A 212 0.32 -25.48 25.37
CA GLN A 212 -0.43 -26.58 24.77
C GLN A 212 0.47 -27.29 23.74
N GLY A 213 1.36 -28.14 24.25
CA GLY A 213 2.43 -28.77 23.46
C GLY A 213 1.93 -29.71 22.38
N HIS A 214 0.89 -30.49 22.65
CA HIS A 214 0.26 -31.36 21.65
C HIS A 214 -0.37 -30.57 20.49
N GLU A 215 -1.00 -29.44 20.78
CA GLU A 215 -1.57 -28.59 19.74
C GLU A 215 -0.48 -27.88 18.93
N ALA A 216 0.60 -27.41 19.58
CA ALA A 216 1.76 -26.87 18.90
C ALA A 216 2.42 -27.89 17.96
N ALA A 217 2.58 -29.13 18.41
CA ALA A 217 3.08 -30.25 17.61
C ALA A 217 2.19 -30.50 16.39
N ARG A 218 0.86 -30.49 16.55
CA ARG A 218 -0.11 -30.64 15.46
C ARG A 218 0.02 -29.50 14.42
N ILE A 219 0.19 -28.27 14.87
CA ILE A 219 0.37 -27.12 13.96
C ILE A 219 1.61 -27.32 13.08
N ILE A 220 2.72 -27.77 13.65
CA ILE A 220 3.97 -27.98 12.92
C ILE A 220 3.88 -29.23 12.03
N SER A 221 3.54 -30.39 12.58
CA SER A 221 3.60 -31.67 11.85
C SER A 221 2.48 -31.86 10.82
N ARG A 222 1.34 -31.18 10.99
CA ARG A 222 0.20 -31.34 10.11
C ARG A 222 -0.13 -30.07 9.32
N ASP A 223 -0.33 -28.94 10.02
CA ASP A 223 -0.85 -27.75 9.35
C ASP A 223 0.22 -27.08 8.50
N LEU A 224 1.47 -26.96 9.02
CA LEU A 224 2.59 -26.40 8.26
C LEU A 224 2.97 -27.33 7.09
N THR A 225 3.17 -28.62 7.32
CA THR A 225 3.54 -29.60 6.29
C THR A 225 2.51 -29.63 5.17
N ARG A 226 1.21 -29.72 5.53
CA ARG A 226 0.14 -29.68 4.52
C ARG A 226 0.13 -28.40 3.71
N ALA A 227 0.25 -27.25 4.38
CA ALA A 227 0.18 -25.96 3.73
C ALA A 227 1.38 -25.72 2.81
N THR A 228 2.58 -26.09 3.25
CA THR A 228 3.82 -26.04 2.46
C THR A 228 3.70 -26.95 1.24
N GLY A 229 3.37 -28.22 1.42
CA GLY A 229 3.21 -29.18 0.32
C GLY A 229 2.13 -28.75 -0.68
N THR A 230 1.00 -28.18 -0.21
CA THR A 230 -0.04 -27.67 -1.11
C THR A 230 0.40 -26.44 -1.89
N ALA A 231 1.05 -25.47 -1.23
CA ALA A 231 1.40 -24.20 -1.87
C ALA A 231 2.59 -24.31 -2.83
N LEU A 232 3.50 -25.26 -2.58
CA LEU A 232 4.71 -25.48 -3.38
C LEU A 232 4.55 -26.54 -4.46
N ASP A 233 3.44 -27.26 -4.51
CA ASP A 233 3.11 -28.14 -5.63
C ASP A 233 2.64 -27.28 -6.82
N LEU A 234 3.58 -26.83 -7.64
CA LEU A 234 3.36 -25.98 -8.83
C LEU A 234 3.10 -26.83 -10.08
N THR A 235 2.26 -27.86 -9.96
CA THR A 235 1.86 -28.72 -11.07
C THR A 235 0.42 -28.43 -11.55
N GLY A 236 0.04 -28.93 -12.73
CA GLY A 236 -1.32 -28.84 -13.28
C GLY A 236 -1.87 -27.42 -13.31
N GLU A 237 -3.08 -27.23 -12.84
CA GLU A 237 -3.79 -25.93 -12.83
C GLU A 237 -3.01 -24.83 -12.08
N ARG A 238 -2.22 -25.22 -11.06
CA ARG A 238 -1.45 -24.22 -10.31
C ARG A 238 -0.27 -23.71 -11.11
N ALA A 239 0.38 -24.54 -11.92
CA ALA A 239 1.39 -24.12 -12.88
C ALA A 239 0.78 -23.14 -13.91
N GLU A 240 -0.40 -23.44 -14.45
CA GLU A 240 -1.10 -22.56 -15.39
C GLU A 240 -1.41 -21.19 -14.75
N ARG A 241 -1.88 -21.18 -13.52
CA ARG A 241 -2.14 -19.94 -12.78
C ARG A 241 -0.87 -19.14 -12.48
N LEU A 242 0.25 -19.81 -12.21
CA LEU A 242 1.55 -19.17 -12.05
C LEU A 242 1.99 -18.52 -13.36
N LEU A 243 1.93 -19.25 -14.47
CA LEU A 243 2.28 -18.71 -15.80
C LEU A 243 1.41 -17.52 -16.19
N ALA A 244 0.10 -17.58 -15.93
CA ALA A 244 -0.79 -16.43 -16.14
C ALA A 244 -0.43 -15.25 -15.24
N HIS A 245 0.04 -15.49 -14.02
CA HIS A 245 0.47 -14.44 -13.08
C HIS A 245 1.76 -13.76 -13.56
N VAL A 246 2.71 -14.53 -14.08
CA VAL A 246 3.94 -14.01 -14.72
C VAL A 246 3.59 -13.20 -15.95
N ALA A 247 2.74 -13.73 -16.84
CA ALA A 247 2.31 -13.06 -18.06
C ALA A 247 1.64 -11.70 -17.75
N ALA A 248 0.78 -11.63 -16.73
CA ALA A 248 0.13 -10.37 -16.33
C ALA A 248 1.15 -9.30 -15.89
N LEU A 249 2.21 -9.70 -15.17
CA LEU A 249 3.28 -8.79 -14.79
C LEU A 249 4.08 -8.32 -16.01
N GLU A 250 4.50 -9.25 -16.88
CA GLU A 250 5.29 -8.93 -18.07
C GLU A 250 4.50 -8.03 -19.04
N ASP A 251 3.21 -8.30 -19.24
CA ASP A 251 2.33 -7.45 -20.06
C ASP A 251 2.15 -6.06 -19.44
N HIS A 252 1.97 -5.95 -18.12
CA HIS A 252 1.88 -4.65 -17.46
C HIS A 252 3.19 -3.85 -17.57
N ARG A 253 4.36 -4.50 -17.48
CA ARG A 253 5.67 -3.84 -17.69
C ARG A 253 5.82 -3.32 -19.11
N ALA A 254 5.46 -4.14 -20.10
CA ALA A 254 5.48 -3.74 -21.51
C ALA A 254 4.49 -2.60 -21.76
N LEU A 255 3.29 -2.67 -21.18
CA LEU A 255 2.28 -1.62 -21.28
C LEU A 255 2.76 -0.31 -20.63
N THR A 256 3.36 -0.37 -19.43
CA THR A 256 3.94 0.81 -18.76
C THR A 256 5.03 1.46 -19.63
N GLN A 257 5.86 0.64 -20.27
CA GLN A 257 6.88 1.15 -21.20
C GLN A 257 6.24 1.80 -22.43
N ALA A 258 5.18 1.21 -22.98
CA ALA A 258 4.44 1.80 -24.11
C ALA A 258 3.77 3.12 -23.73
N VAL A 259 3.15 3.21 -22.53
CA VAL A 259 2.57 4.44 -21.98
C VAL A 259 3.64 5.55 -21.94
N ARG A 260 4.82 5.24 -21.41
CA ARG A 260 5.94 6.19 -21.33
C ARG A 260 6.45 6.62 -22.72
N SER A 261 6.66 5.66 -23.62
CA SER A 261 7.22 5.91 -24.96
C SER A 261 6.29 6.74 -25.86
N ASN A 262 4.98 6.64 -25.65
CA ASN A 262 3.98 7.41 -26.38
C ASN A 262 3.64 8.77 -25.74
N GLY A 263 4.28 9.14 -24.64
CA GLY A 263 4.00 10.38 -23.94
C GLY A 263 2.61 10.39 -23.28
N TRP A 264 2.13 9.24 -22.82
CA TRP A 264 0.87 9.14 -22.09
C TRP A 264 1.12 9.15 -20.58
N VAL A 265 0.09 9.54 -19.83
CA VAL A 265 0.04 9.39 -18.37
C VAL A 265 -0.45 8.01 -18.02
N SER A 266 -1.47 7.52 -18.73
CA SER A 266 -2.08 6.21 -18.45
C SER A 266 -2.70 5.62 -19.71
N PHE A 267 -2.83 4.28 -19.70
CA PHE A 267 -3.59 3.51 -20.68
C PHE A 267 -4.52 2.55 -19.94
N LEU A 268 -5.77 2.48 -20.38
CA LEU A 268 -6.80 1.60 -19.84
C LEU A 268 -7.39 0.78 -20.97
N ALA A 269 -7.20 -0.53 -20.96
CA ALA A 269 -7.66 -1.44 -22.00
C ALA A 269 -9.19 -1.51 -22.10
N ASP A 270 -9.70 -1.70 -23.31
CA ASP A 270 -11.09 -2.07 -23.55
C ASP A 270 -11.42 -3.37 -22.81
N GLY A 271 -12.62 -3.45 -22.23
CA GLY A 271 -13.04 -4.58 -21.41
C GLY A 271 -12.60 -4.52 -19.95
N ALA A 272 -11.76 -3.54 -19.55
CA ALA A 272 -11.34 -3.40 -18.16
C ALA A 272 -12.54 -3.16 -17.22
N LEU A 273 -12.55 -3.85 -16.07
CA LEU A 273 -13.56 -3.74 -15.03
C LEU A 273 -13.02 -2.86 -13.89
N LEU A 274 -13.29 -1.57 -13.96
CA LEU A 274 -12.73 -0.60 -13.05
C LEU A 274 -13.32 -0.61 -11.64
N PRO A 275 -14.66 -0.85 -11.42
CA PRO A 275 -15.27 -0.72 -10.11
C PRO A 275 -14.86 -1.83 -9.14
N ARG A 276 -14.79 -1.46 -7.86
CA ARG A 276 -14.54 -2.37 -6.74
C ARG A 276 -15.86 -2.76 -6.06
N ARG A 277 -15.84 -3.85 -5.32
CA ARG A 277 -17.04 -4.41 -4.65
C ARG A 277 -17.66 -3.41 -3.67
N SER A 278 -16.85 -2.57 -3.02
CA SER A 278 -17.28 -1.49 -2.15
C SER A 278 -16.16 -0.45 -1.94
N GLY A 279 -16.47 0.70 -1.36
CA GLY A 279 -15.48 1.74 -1.06
C GLY A 279 -14.37 1.34 -0.07
N VAL A 280 -14.54 0.23 0.64
CA VAL A 280 -13.55 -0.32 1.60
C VAL A 280 -12.94 -1.64 1.15
N SER A 281 -13.22 -2.08 -0.07
CA SER A 281 -12.72 -3.34 -0.64
C SER A 281 -12.00 -3.08 -1.95
N ASP A 282 -10.79 -3.57 -2.08
CA ASP A 282 -9.99 -3.55 -3.30
C ASP A 282 -10.37 -4.65 -4.31
N LYS A 283 -11.23 -5.61 -3.90
CA LYS A 283 -11.67 -6.71 -4.76
C LYS A 283 -12.58 -6.23 -5.89
N PRO A 284 -12.45 -6.81 -7.09
CA PRO A 284 -13.26 -6.42 -8.23
C PRO A 284 -14.76 -6.63 -7.99
N MET A 285 -15.57 -5.78 -8.59
CA MET A 285 -17.02 -5.95 -8.69
C MET A 285 -17.31 -7.02 -9.75
N ARG A 286 -17.88 -8.17 -9.35
CA ARG A 286 -18.07 -9.32 -10.23
C ARG A 286 -19.37 -9.29 -11.04
N SER A 287 -20.35 -8.50 -10.61
CA SER A 287 -21.66 -8.41 -11.27
C SER A 287 -22.12 -6.97 -11.39
N GLY A 288 -22.70 -6.60 -12.52
CA GLY A 288 -23.21 -5.26 -12.77
C GLY A 288 -22.12 -4.21 -13.07
N ALA A 289 -20.84 -4.59 -13.19
CA ALA A 289 -19.79 -3.70 -13.68
C ALA A 289 -19.96 -3.50 -15.19
N VAL A 290 -19.84 -2.24 -15.62
CA VAL A 290 -19.80 -1.88 -17.04
C VAL A 290 -18.34 -1.96 -17.47
N PRO A 291 -17.99 -2.79 -18.49
CA PRO A 291 -16.64 -2.81 -19.05
C PRO A 291 -16.29 -1.45 -19.66
N LEU A 292 -15.04 -1.05 -19.55
CA LEU A 292 -14.56 0.16 -20.20
C LEU A 292 -14.50 -0.05 -21.72
N GLU A 293 -14.91 0.96 -22.47
CA GLU A 293 -14.74 1.06 -23.90
C GLU A 293 -14.12 2.39 -24.24
N ALA A 294 -13.08 2.37 -25.07
CA ALA A 294 -12.37 3.59 -25.48
C ALA A 294 -13.20 4.37 -26.51
N PRO A 295 -13.50 5.66 -26.25
CA PRO A 295 -14.01 6.54 -27.29
C PRO A 295 -13.00 6.66 -28.44
N GLU A 296 -13.47 6.66 -29.71
CA GLU A 296 -12.60 6.70 -30.89
C GLU A 296 -11.51 7.78 -30.85
N PRO A 297 -11.79 9.03 -30.40
CA PRO A 297 -10.75 10.06 -30.32
C PRO A 297 -9.63 9.80 -29.31
N LEU A 298 -9.86 8.89 -28.36
CA LEU A 298 -8.93 8.53 -27.27
C LEU A 298 -8.39 7.11 -27.44
N ALA A 299 -8.85 6.39 -28.47
CA ALA A 299 -8.48 5.01 -28.70
C ALA A 299 -7.04 4.89 -29.20
N ALA A 300 -6.31 3.97 -28.61
CA ALA A 300 -4.97 3.59 -29.04
C ALA A 300 -4.83 2.06 -29.01
N GLU A 301 -3.87 1.53 -29.78
CA GLU A 301 -3.55 0.10 -29.80
C GLU A 301 -2.09 -0.09 -29.36
N VAL A 302 -1.87 -1.06 -28.47
CA VAL A 302 -0.56 -1.45 -27.96
C VAL A 302 -0.37 -2.94 -28.16
N SER A 303 0.84 -3.37 -28.58
CA SER A 303 1.20 -4.78 -28.69
C SER A 303 1.94 -5.22 -27.43
N LEU A 304 1.43 -6.25 -26.78
CA LEU A 304 1.95 -6.83 -25.53
C LEU A 304 2.51 -8.23 -25.76
N PRO A 305 3.47 -8.69 -24.94
CA PRO A 305 4.12 -9.98 -25.12
C PRO A 305 3.16 -11.18 -25.08
N HIS A 306 2.18 -11.17 -24.20
CA HIS A 306 1.27 -12.30 -23.98
C HIS A 306 -0.16 -11.99 -24.43
N ALA A 307 -0.70 -10.82 -24.10
CA ALA A 307 -2.06 -10.42 -24.50
C ALA A 307 -2.17 -10.03 -25.98
N GLY A 308 -1.04 -9.88 -26.71
CA GLY A 308 -1.04 -9.50 -28.12
C GLY A 308 -1.47 -8.04 -28.33
N LYS A 309 -2.29 -7.79 -29.34
CA LYS A 309 -2.79 -6.44 -29.63
C LYS A 309 -3.96 -6.08 -28.73
N VAL A 310 -3.80 -4.99 -28.00
CA VAL A 310 -4.79 -4.48 -27.05
C VAL A 310 -5.19 -3.06 -27.42
N ARG A 311 -6.49 -2.84 -27.64
CA ARG A 311 -7.08 -1.52 -27.82
C ARG A 311 -7.53 -0.96 -26.48
N GLY A 312 -7.45 0.35 -26.28
CA GLY A 312 -7.90 0.99 -25.05
C GLY A 312 -7.83 2.51 -25.11
N THR A 313 -8.16 3.14 -24.00
CA THR A 313 -8.12 4.60 -23.83
C THR A 313 -6.73 5.04 -23.41
N ALA A 314 -6.11 5.91 -24.20
CA ALA A 314 -4.86 6.58 -23.86
C ALA A 314 -5.15 7.97 -23.25
N ILE A 315 -4.65 8.23 -22.05
CA ILE A 315 -4.65 9.54 -21.40
C ILE A 315 -3.30 10.17 -21.69
N ALA A 316 -3.28 11.15 -22.59
CA ALA A 316 -2.06 11.83 -22.98
C ALA A 316 -1.51 12.75 -21.87
N SER A 317 -0.24 13.14 -21.99
CA SER A 317 0.35 14.19 -21.16
C SER A 317 -0.38 15.52 -21.36
N GLY A 318 -0.33 16.39 -20.33
CA GLY A 318 -1.05 17.65 -20.29
C GLY A 318 -2.12 17.69 -19.20
N VAL A 319 -3.19 18.43 -19.41
CA VAL A 319 -4.27 18.61 -18.44
C VAL A 319 -5.51 17.84 -18.91
N THR A 320 -5.85 16.78 -18.21
CA THR A 320 -7.06 15.97 -18.44
C THR A 320 -8.03 16.16 -17.29
N VAL A 321 -9.27 16.53 -17.59
CA VAL A 321 -10.32 16.70 -16.58
C VAL A 321 -11.44 15.69 -16.80
N ILE A 322 -11.78 14.96 -15.75
CA ILE A 322 -12.86 13.96 -15.74
C ILE A 322 -14.10 14.63 -15.14
N VAL A 323 -15.13 14.79 -15.95
CA VAL A 323 -16.41 15.39 -15.58
C VAL A 323 -17.55 14.37 -15.64
N GLY A 324 -18.74 14.75 -15.15
CA GLY A 324 -19.94 13.91 -15.18
C GLY A 324 -20.77 14.04 -13.90
N GLY A 325 -21.96 13.49 -13.91
CA GLY A 325 -22.88 13.53 -12.77
C GLY A 325 -22.36 12.81 -11.52
N GLY A 326 -23.00 13.06 -10.39
CA GLY A 326 -22.73 12.30 -9.15
C GLY A 326 -22.95 10.79 -9.40
N TYR A 327 -22.08 9.93 -8.86
CA TYR A 327 -22.16 8.46 -8.96
C TYR A 327 -22.01 7.88 -10.39
N HIS A 328 -21.57 8.64 -11.37
CA HIS A 328 -21.35 8.15 -12.75
C HIS A 328 -19.98 7.47 -12.96
N GLY A 329 -19.15 7.31 -11.93
CA GLY A 329 -17.90 6.55 -11.99
C GLY A 329 -16.62 7.39 -12.13
N LYS A 330 -16.67 8.73 -12.01
CA LYS A 330 -15.50 9.63 -12.10
C LYS A 330 -14.34 9.22 -11.18
N SER A 331 -14.60 9.14 -9.86
CA SER A 331 -13.58 8.77 -8.87
C SER A 331 -13.15 7.31 -9.01
N THR A 332 -13.98 6.44 -9.62
CA THR A 332 -13.62 5.07 -9.96
C THR A 332 -12.59 5.03 -11.09
N LEU A 333 -12.78 5.84 -12.13
CA LEU A 333 -11.82 5.99 -13.23
C LEU A 333 -10.50 6.56 -12.70
N LEU A 334 -10.53 7.64 -11.92
CA LEU A 334 -9.33 8.21 -11.31
C LEU A 334 -8.61 7.20 -10.40
N SER A 335 -9.36 6.40 -9.64
CA SER A 335 -8.78 5.35 -8.80
C SER A 335 -8.16 4.22 -9.62
N ALA A 336 -8.67 3.92 -10.81
CA ALA A 336 -8.03 2.95 -11.70
C ALA A 336 -6.71 3.49 -12.25
N VAL A 337 -6.66 4.76 -12.64
CA VAL A 337 -5.42 5.45 -13.03
C VAL A 337 -4.43 5.47 -11.86
N GLU A 338 -4.86 5.81 -10.64
CA GLU A 338 -4.03 5.81 -9.42
C GLU A 338 -3.37 4.45 -9.17
N ARG A 339 -4.14 3.36 -9.33
CA ARG A 339 -3.66 2.00 -9.08
C ARG A 339 -2.92 1.38 -10.27
N GLY A 340 -3.09 1.93 -11.46
CA GLY A 340 -2.40 1.48 -12.67
C GLY A 340 -0.88 1.62 -12.64
N VAL A 341 -0.30 2.26 -11.61
CA VAL A 341 1.15 2.27 -11.35
C VAL A 341 1.68 0.89 -10.91
N TYR A 342 0.77 0.00 -10.50
CA TYR A 342 1.10 -1.36 -10.06
C TYR A 342 0.49 -2.40 -11.01
N PRO A 343 1.19 -3.51 -11.30
CA PRO A 343 0.58 -4.65 -11.97
C PRO A 343 -0.49 -5.31 -11.09
N HIS A 344 -1.58 -5.73 -11.70
CA HIS A 344 -2.69 -6.39 -11.03
C HIS A 344 -2.72 -7.89 -11.31
N VAL A 345 -3.25 -8.67 -10.37
CA VAL A 345 -3.37 -10.13 -10.52
C VAL A 345 -4.39 -10.50 -11.60
N PRO A 346 -4.22 -11.64 -12.29
CA PRO A 346 -5.22 -12.16 -13.24
C PRO A 346 -6.61 -12.25 -12.62
N GLY A 347 -7.63 -11.79 -13.35
CA GLY A 347 -9.04 -11.78 -12.92
C GLY A 347 -9.41 -10.60 -12.01
N ASP A 348 -8.52 -9.62 -11.84
CA ASP A 348 -8.81 -8.37 -11.12
C ASP A 348 -9.65 -7.39 -11.95
N GLY A 349 -9.56 -7.44 -13.28
CA GLY A 349 -10.21 -6.54 -14.22
C GLY A 349 -9.44 -5.25 -14.49
N ARG A 350 -8.30 -5.02 -13.86
CA ARG A 350 -7.38 -3.90 -14.10
C ARG A 350 -5.98 -4.36 -14.52
N GLU A 351 -5.83 -5.60 -14.98
CA GLU A 351 -4.55 -6.19 -15.37
C GLU A 351 -3.88 -5.39 -16.48
N LEU A 352 -4.69 -4.87 -17.40
CA LEU A 352 -4.24 -4.08 -18.54
C LEU A 352 -4.57 -2.58 -18.37
N VAL A 353 -4.46 -2.09 -17.14
CA VAL A 353 -4.46 -0.66 -16.80
C VAL A 353 -3.05 -0.31 -16.33
N ALA A 354 -2.38 0.57 -17.07
CA ALA A 354 -1.04 1.01 -16.70
C ALA A 354 -0.95 2.54 -16.63
N THR A 355 -0.20 3.03 -15.69
CA THR A 355 0.06 4.45 -15.44
C THR A 355 1.55 4.66 -15.21
N VAL A 356 2.12 5.77 -15.66
CA VAL A 356 3.54 6.06 -15.41
C VAL A 356 3.84 6.04 -13.90
N PRO A 357 4.90 5.37 -13.46
CA PRO A 357 5.21 5.18 -12.03
C PRO A 357 5.38 6.49 -11.25
N GLU A 358 5.81 7.57 -11.91
CA GLU A 358 6.00 8.89 -11.31
C GLU A 358 4.69 9.67 -11.14
N THR A 359 3.55 8.99 -11.12
CA THR A 359 2.23 9.58 -10.87
C THR A 359 1.92 9.62 -9.38
N VAL A 360 1.54 10.79 -8.86
CA VAL A 360 1.24 11.00 -7.45
C VAL A 360 -0.17 11.55 -7.27
N LYS A 361 -0.96 10.91 -6.41
CA LYS A 361 -2.27 11.46 -6.00
C LYS A 361 -2.10 12.41 -4.83
N VAL A 362 -2.57 13.63 -5.01
CA VAL A 362 -2.49 14.71 -4.01
C VAL A 362 -3.85 14.95 -3.37
N ARG A 363 -3.86 15.12 -2.04
CA ARG A 363 -5.05 15.42 -1.24
C ARG A 363 -4.78 16.55 -0.27
N ALA A 364 -5.84 17.23 0.16
CA ALA A 364 -5.79 18.07 1.36
C ALA A 364 -5.67 17.16 2.61
N ALA A 365 -4.83 17.58 3.56
CA ALA A 365 -4.60 16.87 4.81
C ALA A 365 -4.47 17.88 5.95
N ASP A 366 -5.62 18.35 6.44
CA ASP A 366 -5.68 19.29 7.56
C ASP A 366 -4.90 18.78 8.77
N GLY A 367 -4.14 19.67 9.38
CA GLY A 367 -3.40 19.37 10.61
C GLY A 367 -2.03 18.72 10.38
N ARG A 368 -1.63 18.36 9.14
CA ARG A 368 -0.30 17.83 8.90
C ARG A 368 0.81 18.85 9.12
N ALA A 369 1.99 18.41 9.50
CA ALA A 369 3.17 19.24 9.53
C ALA A 369 3.72 19.47 8.11
N VAL A 370 4.27 20.67 7.87
CA VAL A 370 5.03 21.04 6.67
C VAL A 370 6.35 21.64 7.15
N THR A 371 7.45 21.30 6.51
CA THR A 371 8.78 21.76 6.94
C THR A 371 9.62 22.19 5.74
N GLY A 372 9.93 23.47 5.66
CA GLY A 372 10.87 24.02 4.70
C GLY A 372 10.46 23.93 3.23
N VAL A 373 9.15 23.94 2.94
CA VAL A 373 8.60 23.82 1.57
C VAL A 373 8.40 25.20 0.96
N ASP A 374 8.79 25.38 -0.30
CA ASP A 374 8.49 26.59 -1.06
C ASP A 374 7.02 26.57 -1.55
N LEU A 375 6.17 27.29 -0.81
CA LEU A 375 4.76 27.45 -1.16
C LEU A 375 4.47 28.63 -2.08
N SER A 376 5.45 29.45 -2.38
CA SER A 376 5.27 30.72 -3.10
C SER A 376 4.53 30.60 -4.44
N PRO A 377 4.59 29.45 -5.17
CA PRO A 377 3.78 29.28 -6.38
C PRO A 377 2.28 29.29 -6.15
N PHE A 378 1.83 28.88 -4.96
CA PHE A 378 0.41 28.75 -4.60
C PHE A 378 -0.03 29.68 -3.47
N ILE A 379 0.89 30.02 -2.58
CA ILE A 379 0.58 30.83 -1.40
C ILE A 379 1.65 31.91 -1.26
N SER A 380 1.22 33.16 -1.41
CA SER A 380 2.07 34.34 -1.30
C SER A 380 1.42 35.39 -0.39
N HIS A 381 2.17 36.38 0.04
CA HIS A 381 1.67 37.55 0.79
C HIS A 381 0.86 37.22 2.03
N LEU A 382 1.28 36.20 2.80
CA LEU A 382 0.60 35.83 4.03
C LEU A 382 0.50 37.01 5.00
N PRO A 383 -0.64 37.17 5.70
CA PRO A 383 -0.78 38.19 6.77
C PRO A 383 0.32 38.04 7.81
N GLY A 384 0.94 39.18 8.18
CA GLY A 384 2.04 39.20 9.13
C GLY A 384 3.44 38.92 8.53
N GLY A 385 3.57 38.90 7.19
CA GLY A 385 4.85 38.81 6.50
C GLY A 385 5.57 37.45 6.67
N ARG A 386 4.84 36.36 6.87
CA ARG A 386 5.43 35.02 6.97
C ARG A 386 6.08 34.63 5.66
N ASP A 387 7.26 34.05 5.76
CA ASP A 387 7.99 33.50 4.64
C ASP A 387 7.22 32.28 4.04
N THR A 388 7.04 32.30 2.72
CA THR A 388 6.40 31.20 1.95
C THR A 388 7.41 30.40 1.12
N VAL A 389 8.66 30.86 1.00
CA VAL A 389 9.74 30.17 0.27
C VAL A 389 10.33 29.01 1.07
N ALA A 390 10.39 29.16 2.41
CA ALA A 390 10.83 28.10 3.32
C ALA A 390 9.77 27.87 4.41
N PHE A 391 8.54 27.64 3.98
CA PHE A 391 7.40 27.59 4.87
C PHE A 391 7.44 26.39 5.82
N THR A 392 7.22 26.67 7.10
CA THR A 392 7.19 25.66 8.16
C THR A 392 6.01 25.86 9.08
N THR A 393 5.26 24.80 9.33
CA THR A 393 4.17 24.76 10.31
C THR A 393 3.98 23.36 10.88
N LYS A 394 3.51 23.27 12.14
CA LYS A 394 3.15 21.99 12.75
C LYS A 394 1.69 21.60 12.47
N ASN A 395 0.89 22.51 11.92
CA ASN A 395 -0.54 22.35 11.74
C ASN A 395 -0.97 23.16 10.51
N ALA A 396 -0.89 22.54 9.34
CA ALA A 396 -1.28 23.16 8.07
C ALA A 396 -2.80 23.09 7.87
N SER A 397 -3.40 24.16 7.29
CA SER A 397 -4.76 24.11 6.77
C SER A 397 -4.85 23.21 5.53
N GLY A 398 -6.06 22.87 5.08
CA GLY A 398 -6.28 22.03 3.89
C GLY A 398 -5.56 22.57 2.65
N SER A 399 -5.75 23.85 2.33
CA SER A 399 -5.09 24.48 1.17
C SER A 399 -3.56 24.51 1.30
N THR A 400 -3.05 24.84 2.50
CA THR A 400 -1.61 24.85 2.77
C THR A 400 -1.01 23.45 2.66
N SER A 401 -1.68 22.46 3.22
CA SER A 401 -1.21 21.06 3.16
C SER A 401 -1.22 20.51 1.75
N GLN A 402 -2.23 20.85 0.94
CA GLN A 402 -2.34 20.38 -0.44
C GLN A 402 -1.32 21.10 -1.34
N ALA A 403 -1.14 22.42 -1.19
CA ALA A 403 -0.10 23.15 -1.90
C ALA A 403 1.29 22.56 -1.62
N ALA A 404 1.59 22.28 -0.33
CA ALA A 404 2.83 21.63 0.05
C ALA A 404 2.96 20.22 -0.59
N SER A 405 1.89 19.43 -0.60
CA SER A 405 1.93 18.09 -1.20
C SER A 405 2.15 18.11 -2.72
N ILE A 406 1.64 19.12 -3.42
CA ILE A 406 1.93 19.33 -4.84
C ILE A 406 3.42 19.62 -5.05
N ILE A 407 3.99 20.55 -4.29
CA ILE A 407 5.41 20.90 -4.38
C ILE A 407 6.29 19.70 -4.01
N GLU A 408 6.02 19.05 -2.90
CA GLU A 408 6.75 17.84 -2.44
C GLU A 408 6.72 16.71 -3.49
N ALA A 409 5.56 16.51 -4.15
CA ALA A 409 5.45 15.53 -5.23
C ALA A 409 6.34 15.89 -6.43
N ILE A 410 6.34 17.17 -6.84
CA ILE A 410 7.18 17.67 -7.95
C ILE A 410 8.67 17.56 -7.59
N GLU A 411 9.05 17.92 -6.38
CA GLU A 411 10.43 17.79 -5.88
C GLU A 411 10.88 16.32 -5.82
N ALA A 412 9.95 15.40 -5.56
CA ALA A 412 10.20 13.95 -5.60
C ALA A 412 10.25 13.37 -7.02
N GLY A 413 10.04 14.19 -8.07
CA GLY A 413 10.12 13.78 -9.47
C GLY A 413 8.80 13.32 -10.08
N ALA A 414 7.65 13.73 -9.53
CA ALA A 414 6.35 13.42 -10.14
C ALA A 414 6.25 14.03 -11.55
N SER A 415 5.89 13.20 -12.54
CA SER A 415 5.58 13.61 -13.91
C SER A 415 4.08 13.79 -14.14
N ALA A 416 3.24 13.29 -13.21
CA ALA A 416 1.80 13.47 -13.25
C ALA A 416 1.19 13.59 -11.85
N LEU A 417 0.19 14.45 -11.71
CA LEU A 417 -0.58 14.66 -10.50
C LEU A 417 -2.03 14.17 -10.70
N LEU A 418 -2.55 13.44 -9.72
CA LEU A 418 -3.95 13.05 -9.67
C LEU A 418 -4.66 13.83 -8.56
N LEU A 419 -5.75 14.50 -8.91
CA LEU A 419 -6.57 15.27 -7.97
C LEU A 419 -8.04 14.85 -8.04
N ASP A 420 -8.69 14.79 -6.90
CA ASP A 420 -10.14 14.57 -6.80
C ASP A 420 -10.74 15.74 -6.03
N GLU A 421 -11.73 16.42 -6.62
CA GLU A 421 -12.41 17.58 -6.01
C GLU A 421 -12.88 17.27 -4.59
N ASP A 422 -13.45 16.07 -4.39
CA ASP A 422 -14.03 15.66 -3.10
C ASP A 422 -12.98 15.53 -1.97
N THR A 423 -11.71 15.37 -2.31
CA THR A 423 -10.59 15.23 -1.34
C THR A 423 -9.62 16.40 -1.37
N SER A 424 -9.97 17.46 -2.07
CA SER A 424 -9.14 18.64 -2.27
C SER A 424 -9.68 19.85 -1.49
N ALA A 425 -8.82 20.80 -1.20
CA ALA A 425 -9.21 22.10 -0.66
C ALA A 425 -9.81 22.96 -1.79
N THR A 426 -11.10 23.22 -1.75
CA THR A 426 -11.83 23.94 -2.81
C THR A 426 -11.20 25.29 -3.13
N ASN A 427 -10.79 26.08 -2.12
CA ASN A 427 -10.17 27.39 -2.28
C ASN A 427 -8.76 27.35 -2.92
N LEU A 428 -8.09 26.19 -2.89
CA LEU A 428 -6.86 25.98 -3.63
C LEU A 428 -7.16 25.56 -5.08
N LEU A 429 -8.22 24.78 -5.33
CA LEU A 429 -8.53 24.34 -6.69
C LEU A 429 -9.05 25.47 -7.54
N ILE A 430 -10.03 26.22 -7.04
CA ILE A 430 -10.77 27.26 -7.78
C ILE A 430 -11.00 28.49 -6.91
N ARG A 431 -11.24 29.60 -7.60
CA ARG A 431 -11.76 30.82 -6.98
C ARG A 431 -12.88 31.37 -7.86
N ASP A 432 -14.09 31.35 -7.33
CA ASP A 432 -15.29 31.83 -7.99
C ASP A 432 -15.15 33.30 -8.44
N ALA A 433 -15.66 33.64 -9.62
CA ALA A 433 -15.57 34.99 -10.20
C ALA A 433 -16.19 36.08 -9.31
N ARG A 434 -17.27 35.77 -8.58
CA ARG A 434 -17.88 36.72 -7.63
C ARG A 434 -17.00 36.97 -6.41
N MET A 435 -16.30 35.93 -5.94
CA MET A 435 -15.31 36.07 -4.88
C MET A 435 -14.09 36.84 -5.34
N ARG A 436 -13.63 36.67 -6.60
CA ARG A 436 -12.56 37.51 -7.19
C ARG A 436 -12.96 38.98 -7.24
N ALA A 437 -14.20 39.28 -7.63
CA ALA A 437 -14.71 40.65 -7.68
C ALA A 437 -14.87 41.29 -6.30
N LEU A 438 -15.16 40.49 -5.26
CA LEU A 438 -15.35 40.97 -3.89
C LEU A 438 -14.03 41.18 -3.14
N VAL A 439 -13.08 40.27 -3.31
CA VAL A 439 -11.77 40.29 -2.65
C VAL A 439 -10.68 40.42 -3.73
N ALA A 440 -10.05 41.59 -3.76
CA ALA A 440 -8.98 41.87 -4.74
C ALA A 440 -7.82 40.88 -4.59
N ASP A 441 -7.15 40.57 -5.71
CA ASP A 441 -6.06 39.56 -5.77
C ASP A 441 -4.89 39.92 -4.85
N GLU A 442 -4.61 41.21 -4.59
CA GLU A 442 -3.55 41.64 -3.67
C GLU A 442 -3.84 41.28 -2.19
N ARG A 443 -5.10 40.97 -1.86
CA ARG A 443 -5.53 40.56 -0.52
C ARG A 443 -5.73 39.05 -0.37
N GLU A 444 -5.69 38.32 -1.48
CA GLU A 444 -5.84 36.88 -1.49
C GLU A 444 -4.46 36.20 -1.56
N PRO A 445 -4.04 35.55 -0.48
CA PRO A 445 -2.74 34.88 -0.45
C PRO A 445 -2.68 33.61 -1.32
N ILE A 446 -3.84 33.05 -1.72
CA ILE A 446 -3.89 31.77 -2.45
C ILE A 446 -4.05 32.04 -3.95
N THR A 447 -3.10 31.52 -4.73
CA THR A 447 -3.23 31.39 -6.18
C THR A 447 -3.88 30.05 -6.49
N PRO A 448 -5.09 30.04 -7.10
CA PRO A 448 -5.79 28.78 -7.37
C PRO A 448 -5.04 27.88 -8.34
N PHE A 449 -5.19 26.58 -8.19
CA PHE A 449 -4.52 25.57 -9.03
C PHE A 449 -4.93 25.70 -10.50
N VAL A 450 -6.18 26.08 -10.79
CA VAL A 450 -6.66 26.33 -12.16
C VAL A 450 -5.82 27.39 -12.88
N ASP A 451 -5.24 28.36 -12.18
CA ASP A 451 -4.38 29.39 -12.76
C ASP A 451 -2.93 28.91 -12.97
N ARG A 452 -2.54 27.79 -12.34
CA ARG A 452 -1.18 27.23 -12.39
C ARG A 452 -1.06 25.93 -13.21
N VAL A 453 -2.16 25.21 -13.43
CA VAL A 453 -2.14 23.88 -14.05
C VAL A 453 -1.53 23.88 -15.44
N GLY A 454 -1.80 24.90 -16.26
CA GLY A 454 -1.18 25.02 -17.58
C GLY A 454 0.34 25.25 -17.53
N ALA A 455 0.80 26.06 -16.55
CA ALA A 455 2.23 26.27 -16.34
C ALA A 455 2.95 25.00 -15.84
N LEU A 456 2.29 24.18 -15.01
CA LEU A 456 2.78 22.87 -14.61
C LEU A 456 2.90 21.92 -15.81
N ALA A 457 1.87 21.86 -16.65
CA ALA A 457 1.88 21.03 -17.87
C ALA A 457 3.03 21.47 -18.82
N ALA A 458 3.22 22.79 -19.01
CA ALA A 458 4.34 23.32 -19.79
C ALA A 458 5.72 22.99 -19.19
N ALA A 459 5.79 22.81 -17.85
CA ALA A 459 7.00 22.36 -17.14
C ALA A 459 7.16 20.83 -17.15
N GLY A 460 6.30 20.07 -17.83
CA GLY A 460 6.38 18.61 -17.94
C GLY A 460 5.64 17.83 -16.85
N VAL A 461 4.84 18.50 -16.02
CA VAL A 461 4.02 17.83 -14.99
C VAL A 461 2.56 17.81 -15.43
N SER A 462 2.09 16.66 -15.86
CA SER A 462 0.71 16.45 -16.29
C SER A 462 -0.26 16.45 -15.10
N THR A 463 -1.54 16.71 -15.37
CA THR A 463 -2.60 16.64 -14.35
C THR A 463 -3.78 15.85 -14.88
N VAL A 464 -4.23 14.85 -14.12
CA VAL A 464 -5.51 14.16 -14.33
C VAL A 464 -6.38 14.41 -13.11
N MET A 465 -7.53 15.05 -13.31
CA MET A 465 -8.35 15.45 -12.17
C MET A 465 -9.84 15.19 -12.37
N VAL A 466 -10.54 14.93 -11.29
CA VAL A 466 -12.01 14.85 -11.24
C VAL A 466 -12.56 16.20 -10.82
N MET A 467 -13.49 16.71 -11.61
CA MET A 467 -14.24 17.93 -11.32
C MET A 467 -15.75 17.70 -11.52
N GLY A 468 -16.53 18.16 -10.60
CA GLY A 468 -18.00 18.07 -10.65
C GLY A 468 -18.71 19.40 -10.42
N GLY A 469 -18.05 20.35 -9.78
CA GLY A 469 -18.66 21.59 -9.29
C GLY A 469 -18.23 22.88 -10.00
N SER A 470 -17.17 22.86 -10.82
CA SER A 470 -16.68 24.08 -11.50
C SER A 470 -16.38 23.86 -12.98
N GLY A 471 -16.81 24.81 -13.81
CA GLY A 471 -16.48 24.89 -15.23
C GLY A 471 -15.16 25.59 -15.54
N ASP A 472 -14.46 26.16 -14.56
CA ASP A 472 -13.24 26.96 -14.78
C ASP A 472 -12.10 26.17 -15.42
N TYR A 473 -12.10 24.86 -15.26
CA TYR A 473 -11.10 23.97 -15.88
C TYR A 473 -11.37 23.68 -17.34
N LEU A 474 -12.56 23.99 -17.89
CA LEU A 474 -12.86 23.78 -19.31
C LEU A 474 -12.01 24.66 -20.22
N ASP A 475 -11.56 25.82 -19.72
CA ASP A 475 -10.70 26.75 -20.46
C ASP A 475 -9.21 26.35 -20.49
N VAL A 476 -8.76 25.50 -19.57
CA VAL A 476 -7.35 25.17 -19.37
C VAL A 476 -7.03 23.69 -19.61
N ALA A 477 -8.05 22.88 -19.85
CA ALA A 477 -7.88 21.46 -20.08
C ALA A 477 -7.55 21.16 -21.56
N ASP A 478 -6.58 20.28 -21.78
CA ASP A 478 -6.28 19.74 -23.11
C ASP A 478 -7.29 18.64 -23.51
N ARG A 479 -7.86 17.95 -22.51
CA ARG A 479 -8.85 16.87 -22.69
C ARG A 479 -9.93 16.90 -21.62
N ILE A 480 -11.16 16.69 -22.04
CA ILE A 480 -12.32 16.53 -21.15
C ILE A 480 -12.92 15.14 -21.35
N LEU A 481 -12.84 14.33 -20.31
CA LEU A 481 -13.41 12.98 -20.24
C LEU A 481 -14.75 13.05 -19.51
N LEU A 482 -15.85 12.69 -20.18
CA LEU A 482 -17.18 12.66 -19.60
C LEU A 482 -17.53 11.23 -19.17
N MET A 483 -17.78 11.04 -17.87
CA MET A 483 -18.38 9.82 -17.36
C MET A 483 -19.91 9.95 -17.34
N ASP A 484 -20.58 9.15 -18.15
CA ASP A 484 -22.05 9.10 -18.25
C ASP A 484 -22.53 7.68 -18.02
N SER A 485 -23.16 7.44 -16.87
CA SER A 485 -23.70 6.12 -16.49
C SER A 485 -22.66 4.99 -16.62
N TYR A 486 -21.44 5.29 -16.16
CA TYR A 486 -20.24 4.44 -16.21
C TYR A 486 -19.59 4.25 -17.58
N ALA A 487 -20.16 4.82 -18.65
CA ALA A 487 -19.54 4.88 -19.96
C ALA A 487 -18.62 6.11 -20.07
N LEU A 488 -17.46 5.91 -20.68
CA LEU A 488 -16.49 6.99 -20.95
C LEU A 488 -16.77 7.61 -22.33
N ARG A 489 -16.78 8.93 -22.39
CA ARG A 489 -16.92 9.71 -23.63
C ARG A 489 -15.88 10.80 -23.71
N ASP A 490 -15.46 11.15 -24.90
CA ASP A 490 -14.71 12.39 -25.16
C ASP A 490 -15.70 13.56 -25.28
N ALA A 491 -15.56 14.56 -24.43
CA ALA A 491 -16.35 15.76 -24.43
C ALA A 491 -15.51 17.03 -24.69
N THR A 492 -14.29 16.87 -25.22
CA THR A 492 -13.33 17.97 -25.40
C THR A 492 -13.87 19.07 -26.29
N GLU A 493 -14.41 18.74 -27.48
CA GLU A 493 -14.99 19.73 -28.38
C GLU A 493 -16.23 20.41 -27.79
N GLN A 494 -17.09 19.64 -27.12
CA GLN A 494 -18.28 20.19 -26.47
C GLN A 494 -17.89 21.15 -25.33
N ALA A 495 -16.90 20.81 -24.55
CA ALA A 495 -16.39 21.65 -23.45
C ALA A 495 -15.75 22.94 -24.00
N ALA A 496 -14.97 22.86 -25.09
CA ALA A 496 -14.41 24.02 -25.76
C ALA A 496 -15.49 25.00 -26.27
N ALA A 497 -16.60 24.47 -26.81
CA ALA A 497 -17.74 25.29 -27.24
C ALA A 497 -18.43 26.00 -26.05
N VAL A 498 -18.57 25.31 -24.90
CA VAL A 498 -19.12 25.91 -23.67
C VAL A 498 -18.19 27.00 -23.14
N ALA A 499 -16.88 26.75 -23.07
CA ALA A 499 -15.89 27.72 -22.62
C ALA A 499 -15.87 28.96 -23.50
N ALA A 500 -15.92 28.80 -24.84
CA ALA A 500 -15.98 29.92 -25.78
C ALA A 500 -17.26 30.78 -25.64
N ALA A 501 -18.37 30.16 -25.26
CA ALA A 501 -19.63 30.89 -25.02
C ALA A 501 -19.66 31.65 -23.68
N GLN A 502 -18.87 31.24 -22.70
CA GLN A 502 -18.77 31.83 -21.37
C GLN A 502 -17.30 31.86 -20.92
N PRO A 503 -16.47 32.69 -21.54
CA PRO A 503 -15.04 32.69 -21.27
C PRO A 503 -14.73 33.14 -19.84
N ARG A 504 -13.75 32.46 -19.23
CA ARG A 504 -13.20 32.81 -17.94
C ARG A 504 -12.25 34.00 -18.06
N GLU A 505 -12.27 34.92 -17.09
CA GLU A 505 -11.22 35.92 -16.95
C GLU A 505 -9.91 35.24 -16.52
N ALA A 506 -8.91 35.23 -17.40
CA ALA A 506 -7.61 34.68 -17.12
C ALA A 506 -6.75 35.64 -16.30
N THR A 507 -6.11 35.17 -15.24
CA THR A 507 -5.10 35.94 -14.51
C THR A 507 -3.73 35.72 -15.13
N ALA A 508 -3.04 36.82 -15.55
CA ALA A 508 -1.66 36.74 -15.99
C ALA A 508 -0.74 36.40 -14.81
N LEU A 509 -0.21 35.20 -14.79
CA LEU A 509 0.70 34.76 -13.74
C LEU A 509 2.13 34.61 -14.27
N PRO A 510 3.17 34.79 -13.41
CA PRO A 510 4.54 34.46 -13.77
C PRO A 510 4.66 32.98 -14.19
N GLN A 511 5.65 32.70 -15.03
CA GLN A 511 6.00 31.33 -15.42
C GLN A 511 6.29 30.49 -14.17
N TRP A 512 6.07 29.18 -14.29
CA TRP A 512 6.44 28.25 -13.22
C TRP A 512 7.94 28.38 -12.92
N PRO A 513 8.35 28.53 -11.64
CA PRO A 513 9.75 28.63 -11.32
C PRO A 513 10.49 27.34 -11.70
N THR A 514 11.45 27.46 -12.62
CA THR A 514 12.29 26.35 -13.12
C THR A 514 13.44 26.03 -12.16
N SER A 515 13.26 26.16 -10.85
CA SER A 515 14.28 25.71 -9.92
C SER A 515 14.36 24.18 -9.97
N SER A 516 15.48 23.66 -10.49
CA SER A 516 15.83 22.25 -10.38
C SER A 516 15.67 21.79 -8.92
N PRO A 517 15.19 20.55 -8.69
CA PRO A 517 15.14 20.02 -7.34
C PRO A 517 16.53 20.08 -6.70
N ARG A 518 16.60 20.60 -5.49
CA ARG A 518 17.83 20.68 -4.69
C ARG A 518 18.19 19.35 -4.08
#